data_534894b06d6699d95f908a7775355fa0
#
_entry.id   534894b06d6699d95f908a7775355fa0
#
_cell.length_a   1.000
_cell.length_b   1.000
_cell.length_c   1.000
_cell.angle_alpha   90.00
_cell.angle_beta   90.00
_cell.angle_gamma   90.00
#
_symmetry.space_group_name_H-M   'P 1'
#
loop_
_entity.id
_entity.type
_entity.pdbx_description
1 polymer ?
#
loop_
_entity_poly.entity_id
_entity_poly.type
_entity_poly.pdbx_seq_one_letter_code
_entity_poly.pdbx_strand_id
1 'polypeptide(L)'
;MKHWILLLYLGFSVMLRAQNTASVQEAMANYDYKTVIRLIDEESASPQLLIQKAKALKGLGRTAEALSTLQHIIIELPENQQALVEAAECCRQLSKFNEALGYYRKVMELNPEHIYAHLQYTRLLYNYQRYGDALRESIALARKDSSATVLRLMAESMEGAGMPVESMFCYLSIIRKYPSDYLSVAKLGSIFNTMKDYEGAIALTEAYRRTDSTNVEVNRQNALAYCLRKEYPTAIKRYQDLTARGDSTLLTCYYLGVSYYAT
;
A
#
# COMPACT_ATOMS: atom_id res chain seq x y z
N MET A 1 -1.13 39.51 -44.49
CA MET A 1 0.06 39.48 -43.61
C MET A 1 -0.27 39.22 -42.14
N LYS A 2 -1.24 39.91 -41.49
CA LYS A 2 -1.56 39.71 -40.06
C LYS A 2 -1.96 38.28 -39.67
N HIS A 3 -2.69 37.56 -40.49
CA HIS A 3 -3.12 36.17 -40.21
C HIS A 3 -1.97 35.15 -40.25
N TRP A 4 -0.98 35.34 -41.09
CA TRP A 4 0.20 34.47 -41.16
C TRP A 4 1.13 34.65 -39.96
N ILE A 5 1.27 35.86 -39.43
CA ILE A 5 2.05 36.15 -38.25
C ILE A 5 1.37 35.51 -37.01
N LEU A 6 0.04 35.54 -36.91
CA LEU A 6 -0.72 34.91 -35.85
C LEU A 6 -0.59 33.39 -35.87
N LEU A 7 -0.63 32.76 -37.05
CA LEU A 7 -0.43 31.32 -37.24
C LEU A 7 1.00 30.87 -36.90
N LEU A 8 2.01 31.68 -37.26
CA LEU A 8 3.41 31.43 -36.85
C LEU A 8 3.61 31.57 -35.36
N TYR A 9 2.97 32.55 -34.71
CA TYR A 9 3.04 32.72 -33.25
C TYR A 9 2.34 31.57 -32.50
N LEU A 10 1.17 31.11 -32.95
CA LEU A 10 0.48 29.95 -32.44
C LEU A 10 1.30 28.66 -32.64
N GLY A 11 1.88 28.46 -33.85
CA GLY A 11 2.73 27.30 -34.12
C GLY A 11 3.99 27.27 -33.24
N PHE A 12 4.63 28.42 -33.05
CA PHE A 12 5.82 28.54 -32.20
C PHE A 12 5.51 28.31 -30.71
N SER A 13 4.38 28.84 -30.22
CA SER A 13 3.93 28.63 -28.84
C SER A 13 3.56 27.16 -28.56
N VAL A 14 2.97 26.45 -29.52
CA VAL A 14 2.65 25.02 -29.42
C VAL A 14 3.93 24.18 -29.44
N MET A 15 4.91 24.50 -30.30
CA MET A 15 6.22 23.82 -30.30
C MET A 15 6.98 24.02 -28.98
N LEU A 16 6.99 25.23 -28.45
CA LEU A 16 7.67 25.53 -27.17
C LEU A 16 7.03 24.78 -26.00
N ARG A 17 5.69 24.69 -25.97
CA ARG A 17 4.96 23.89 -24.97
C ARG A 17 5.24 22.39 -25.09
N ALA A 18 5.31 21.86 -26.33
CA ALA A 18 5.62 20.46 -26.58
C ALA A 18 7.06 20.11 -26.11
N GLN A 19 8.01 20.99 -26.37
CA GLN A 19 9.41 20.82 -25.96
C GLN A 19 9.58 20.87 -24.43
N ASN A 20 8.86 21.79 -23.76
CA ASN A 20 8.85 21.85 -22.28
C ASN A 20 8.25 20.60 -21.65
N THR A 21 7.17 20.06 -22.24
CA THR A 21 6.54 18.82 -21.73
C THR A 21 7.48 17.62 -21.85
N ALA A 22 8.20 17.48 -22.96
CA ALA A 22 9.19 16.41 -23.16
C ALA A 22 10.34 16.52 -22.15
N SER A 23 10.87 17.73 -21.91
CA SER A 23 11.94 17.97 -20.92
C SER A 23 11.49 17.69 -19.49
N VAL A 24 10.23 17.99 -19.13
CA VAL A 24 9.65 17.66 -17.83
C VAL A 24 9.50 16.15 -17.66
N GLN A 25 9.06 15.43 -18.71
CA GLN A 25 8.94 13.97 -18.67
C GLN A 25 10.30 13.29 -18.50
N GLU A 26 11.31 13.75 -19.21
CA GLU A 26 12.70 13.27 -19.10
C GLU A 26 13.26 13.50 -17.69
N ALA A 27 13.10 14.72 -17.15
CA ALA A 27 13.53 15.05 -15.80
C ALA A 27 12.80 14.20 -14.74
N MET A 28 11.48 13.93 -14.91
CA MET A 28 10.73 13.04 -14.05
C MET A 28 11.24 11.59 -14.12
N ALA A 29 11.54 11.08 -15.32
CA ALA A 29 12.07 9.73 -15.50
C ALA A 29 13.45 9.54 -14.84
N ASN A 30 14.25 10.60 -14.82
CA ASN A 30 15.57 10.63 -14.18
C ASN A 30 15.53 11.02 -12.68
N TYR A 31 14.33 11.18 -12.08
CA TYR A 31 14.14 11.64 -10.71
C TYR A 31 14.77 13.01 -10.41
N ASP A 32 15.03 13.84 -11.44
CA ASP A 32 15.53 15.19 -11.27
C ASP A 32 14.39 16.18 -10.94
N TYR A 33 13.86 16.02 -9.76
CA TYR A 33 12.73 16.79 -9.27
C TYR A 33 13.00 18.31 -9.20
N LYS A 34 14.26 18.70 -8.97
CA LYS A 34 14.62 20.13 -8.95
C LYS A 34 14.46 20.76 -10.34
N THR A 35 14.90 20.06 -11.37
CA THR A 35 14.72 20.52 -12.75
C THR A 35 13.25 20.54 -13.14
N VAL A 36 12.44 19.53 -12.74
CA VAL A 36 10.99 19.53 -12.97
C VAL A 36 10.34 20.81 -12.41
N ILE A 37 10.64 21.15 -11.14
CA ILE A 37 10.05 22.35 -10.49
C ILE A 37 10.48 23.63 -11.21
N ARG A 38 11.74 23.71 -11.64
CA ARG A 38 12.27 24.89 -12.35
C ARG A 38 11.66 25.07 -13.74
N LEU A 39 11.36 23.97 -14.45
CA LEU A 39 10.81 24.02 -15.81
C LEU A 39 9.32 24.36 -15.84
N ILE A 40 8.62 24.21 -14.72
CA ILE A 40 7.17 24.43 -14.67
C ILE A 40 6.88 25.79 -14.02
N ASP A 41 6.52 26.76 -14.85
CA ASP A 41 5.98 28.04 -14.41
C ASP A 41 4.50 27.88 -14.05
N GLU A 42 4.12 28.21 -12.81
CA GLU A 42 2.76 28.02 -12.28
C GLU A 42 1.71 28.83 -13.03
N GLU A 43 2.04 30.06 -13.47
CA GLU A 43 1.07 30.97 -14.10
C GLU A 43 0.65 30.51 -15.51
N SER A 44 1.51 29.75 -16.18
CA SER A 44 1.28 29.31 -17.58
C SER A 44 1.11 27.80 -17.74
N ALA A 45 1.26 27.03 -16.67
CA ALA A 45 1.27 25.58 -16.71
C ALA A 45 -0.13 25.00 -16.84
N SER A 46 -0.24 23.93 -17.64
CA SER A 46 -1.46 23.11 -17.68
C SER A 46 -1.66 22.36 -16.37
N PRO A 47 -2.90 21.97 -16.01
CA PRO A 47 -3.16 21.15 -14.82
C PRO A 47 -2.30 19.89 -14.75
N GLN A 48 -2.01 19.24 -15.89
CA GLN A 48 -1.14 18.07 -15.96
C GLN A 48 0.30 18.39 -15.54
N LEU A 49 0.85 19.53 -15.97
CA LEU A 49 2.18 19.95 -15.58
C LEU A 49 2.23 20.32 -14.09
N LEU A 50 1.21 20.99 -13.57
CA LEU A 50 1.11 21.29 -12.13
C LEU A 50 1.02 20.01 -11.29
N ILE A 51 0.34 18.97 -11.76
CA ILE A 51 0.34 17.65 -11.11
C ILE A 51 1.76 17.05 -11.12
N GLN A 52 2.51 17.15 -12.22
CA GLN A 52 3.91 16.70 -12.26
C GLN A 52 4.79 17.50 -11.28
N LYS A 53 4.60 18.83 -11.18
CA LYS A 53 5.27 19.66 -10.19
C LYS A 53 4.96 19.21 -8.76
N ALA A 54 3.70 18.94 -8.47
CA ALA A 54 3.28 18.42 -7.16
C ALA A 54 3.93 17.05 -6.85
N LYS A 55 4.03 16.15 -7.84
CA LYS A 55 4.74 14.88 -7.68
C LYS A 55 6.24 15.09 -7.40
N ALA A 56 6.88 16.02 -8.10
CA ALA A 56 8.28 16.35 -7.89
C ALA A 56 8.52 16.97 -6.50
N LEU A 57 7.64 17.88 -6.06
CA LEU A 57 7.66 18.45 -4.70
C LEU A 57 7.54 17.36 -3.64
N LYS A 58 6.60 16.41 -3.83
CA LYS A 58 6.43 15.25 -2.96
C LYS A 58 7.68 14.38 -2.92
N GLY A 59 8.34 14.14 -4.06
CA GLY A 59 9.60 13.41 -4.16
C GLY A 59 10.76 14.07 -3.40
N LEU A 60 10.75 15.40 -3.26
CA LEU A 60 11.70 16.16 -2.44
C LEU A 60 11.27 16.31 -0.96
N GLY A 61 10.20 15.66 -0.52
CA GLY A 61 9.68 15.79 0.83
C GLY A 61 8.91 17.10 1.10
N ARG A 62 8.69 17.95 0.08
CA ARG A 62 7.95 19.23 0.16
C ARG A 62 6.45 18.99 0.00
N THR A 63 5.90 18.05 0.80
CA THR A 63 4.53 17.54 0.64
C THR A 63 3.46 18.61 0.88
N ALA A 64 3.71 19.58 1.77
CA ALA A 64 2.77 20.67 2.03
C ALA A 64 2.60 21.60 0.81
N GLU A 65 3.69 21.90 0.12
CA GLU A 65 3.66 22.71 -1.10
C GLU A 65 3.02 21.94 -2.26
N ALA A 66 3.29 20.64 -2.35
CA ALA A 66 2.60 19.76 -3.30
C ALA A 66 1.08 19.81 -3.08
N LEU A 67 0.63 19.71 -1.83
CA LEU A 67 -0.80 19.80 -1.51
C LEU A 67 -1.40 21.13 -1.91
N SER A 68 -0.71 22.26 -1.62
CA SER A 68 -1.17 23.59 -2.02
C SER A 68 -1.34 23.71 -3.54
N THR A 69 -0.34 23.25 -4.31
CA THR A 69 -0.42 23.24 -5.79
C THR A 69 -1.63 22.42 -6.28
N LEU A 70 -1.88 21.24 -5.68
CA LEU A 70 -3.01 20.40 -6.05
C LEU A 70 -4.36 21.01 -5.66
N GLN A 71 -4.43 21.71 -4.52
CA GLN A 71 -5.63 22.43 -4.08
C GLN A 71 -6.03 23.53 -5.06
N HIS A 72 -5.07 24.28 -5.63
CA HIS A 72 -5.36 25.25 -6.70
C HIS A 72 -6.01 24.58 -7.90
N ILE A 73 -5.49 23.44 -8.35
CA ILE A 73 -6.09 22.69 -9.46
C ILE A 73 -7.52 22.25 -9.10
N ILE A 74 -7.74 21.77 -7.88
CA ILE A 74 -9.06 21.26 -7.44
C ILE A 74 -10.08 22.40 -7.31
N ILE A 75 -9.66 23.62 -6.99
CA ILE A 75 -10.55 24.80 -6.96
C ILE A 75 -11.06 25.11 -8.37
N GLU A 76 -10.17 25.10 -9.38
CA GLU A 76 -10.52 25.39 -10.77
C GLU A 76 -11.21 24.21 -11.46
N LEU A 77 -10.76 23.00 -11.18
CA LEU A 77 -11.22 21.74 -11.77
C LEU A 77 -11.61 20.72 -10.70
N PRO A 78 -12.80 20.89 -10.04
CA PRO A 78 -13.18 20.08 -8.89
C PRO A 78 -13.36 18.58 -9.16
N GLU A 79 -13.46 18.20 -10.45
CA GLU A 79 -13.63 16.80 -10.89
C GLU A 79 -12.34 16.18 -11.42
N ASN A 80 -11.20 16.88 -11.30
CA ASN A 80 -9.92 16.32 -11.72
C ASN A 80 -9.49 15.18 -10.78
N GLN A 81 -9.84 13.95 -11.18
CA GLN A 81 -9.61 12.75 -10.36
C GLN A 81 -8.13 12.56 -10.02
N GLN A 82 -7.21 12.88 -10.94
CA GLN A 82 -5.78 12.75 -10.71
C GLN A 82 -5.29 13.73 -9.63
N ALA A 83 -5.73 14.98 -9.67
CA ALA A 83 -5.40 15.97 -8.64
C ALA A 83 -5.99 15.57 -7.29
N LEU A 84 -7.22 15.07 -7.25
CA LEU A 84 -7.86 14.57 -6.03
C LEU A 84 -7.10 13.40 -5.41
N VAL A 85 -6.67 12.40 -6.22
CA VAL A 85 -5.88 11.27 -5.74
C VAL A 85 -4.54 11.73 -5.17
N GLU A 86 -3.81 12.59 -5.89
CA GLU A 86 -2.51 13.09 -5.42
C GLU A 86 -2.65 13.96 -4.15
N ALA A 87 -3.72 14.75 -4.04
CA ALA A 87 -4.02 15.52 -2.84
C ALA A 87 -4.32 14.60 -1.64
N ALA A 88 -5.08 13.53 -1.86
CA ALA A 88 -5.32 12.51 -0.84
C ALA A 88 -4.02 11.86 -0.35
N GLU A 89 -3.09 11.53 -1.26
CA GLU A 89 -1.78 10.98 -0.92
C GLU A 89 -0.92 11.98 -0.13
N CYS A 90 -0.93 13.27 -0.50
CA CYS A 90 -0.26 14.31 0.26
C CYS A 90 -0.86 14.43 1.67
N CYS A 91 -2.18 14.46 1.78
CA CYS A 91 -2.88 14.51 3.08
C CYS A 91 -2.54 13.30 3.95
N ARG A 92 -2.47 12.10 3.37
CA ARG A 92 -2.05 10.89 4.07
C ARG A 92 -0.62 11.00 4.61
N GLN A 93 0.33 11.51 3.81
CA GLN A 93 1.72 11.72 4.24
C GLN A 93 1.84 12.79 5.33
N LEU A 94 0.98 13.81 5.31
CA LEU A 94 0.91 14.88 6.31
C LEU A 94 0.07 14.50 7.54
N SER A 95 -0.38 13.26 7.65
CA SER A 95 -1.28 12.78 8.70
C SER A 95 -2.63 13.53 8.79
N LYS A 96 -3.05 14.16 7.69
CA LYS A 96 -4.34 14.84 7.54
C LYS A 96 -5.42 13.86 7.05
N PHE A 97 -5.73 12.90 7.86
CA PHE A 97 -6.46 11.70 7.44
C PHE A 97 -7.91 11.96 7.04
N ASN A 98 -8.62 12.86 7.75
CA ASN A 98 -10.00 13.19 7.39
C ASN A 98 -10.07 13.89 6.02
N GLU A 99 -9.10 14.75 5.71
CA GLU A 99 -8.98 15.38 4.40
C GLU A 99 -8.70 14.32 3.32
N ALA A 100 -7.78 13.39 3.59
CA ALA A 100 -7.48 12.28 2.69
C ALA A 100 -8.72 11.41 2.38
N LEU A 101 -9.49 11.05 3.42
CA LEU A 101 -10.77 10.33 3.26
C LEU A 101 -11.76 11.12 2.40
N GLY A 102 -11.84 12.45 2.58
CA GLY A 102 -12.70 13.31 1.79
C GLY A 102 -12.34 13.29 0.30
N TYR A 103 -11.05 13.43 -0.03
CA TYR A 103 -10.58 13.39 -1.41
C TYR A 103 -10.79 12.03 -2.08
N TYR A 104 -10.44 10.90 -1.41
CA TYR A 104 -10.70 9.58 -1.97
C TYR A 104 -12.19 9.32 -2.19
N ARG A 105 -13.04 9.72 -1.25
CA ARG A 105 -14.50 9.59 -1.39
C ARG A 105 -14.99 10.34 -2.63
N LYS A 106 -14.52 11.57 -2.84
CA LYS A 106 -14.89 12.34 -4.01
C LYS A 106 -14.45 11.66 -5.31
N VAL A 107 -13.27 11.04 -5.35
CA VAL A 107 -12.84 10.23 -6.51
C VAL A 107 -13.79 9.06 -6.75
N MET A 108 -14.21 8.36 -5.69
CA MET A 108 -15.14 7.23 -5.79
C MET A 108 -16.55 7.64 -6.21
N GLU A 109 -17.00 8.85 -5.84
CA GLU A 109 -18.27 9.43 -6.31
C GLU A 109 -18.21 9.75 -7.81
N LEU A 110 -17.10 10.31 -8.29
CA LEU A 110 -16.88 10.62 -9.71
C LEU A 110 -16.66 9.37 -10.57
N ASN A 111 -15.98 8.38 -10.01
CA ASN A 111 -15.66 7.13 -10.69
C ASN A 111 -15.75 5.96 -9.70
N PRO A 112 -16.92 5.32 -9.58
CA PRO A 112 -17.11 4.18 -8.69
C PRO A 112 -16.22 2.97 -9.00
N GLU A 113 -15.66 2.89 -10.21
CA GLU A 113 -14.75 1.81 -10.63
C GLU A 113 -13.27 2.15 -10.36
N HIS A 114 -12.97 3.24 -9.68
CA HIS A 114 -11.59 3.63 -9.38
C HIS A 114 -11.03 2.79 -8.22
N ILE A 115 -10.59 1.57 -8.54
CA ILE A 115 -10.10 0.54 -7.60
C ILE A 115 -9.02 1.08 -6.64
N TYR A 116 -8.05 1.84 -7.15
CA TYR A 116 -6.98 2.37 -6.32
C TYR A 116 -7.50 3.31 -5.22
N ALA A 117 -8.37 4.27 -5.56
CA ALA A 117 -8.93 5.20 -4.58
C ALA A 117 -9.76 4.45 -3.53
N HIS A 118 -10.58 3.49 -3.95
CA HIS A 118 -11.37 2.65 -3.06
C HIS A 118 -10.47 1.82 -2.12
N LEU A 119 -9.40 1.22 -2.64
CA LEU A 119 -8.43 0.47 -1.83
C LEU A 119 -7.75 1.37 -0.79
N GLN A 120 -7.28 2.56 -1.18
CA GLN A 120 -6.61 3.48 -0.25
C GLN A 120 -7.60 4.05 0.80
N TYR A 121 -8.82 4.36 0.40
CA TYR A 121 -9.90 4.75 1.31
C TYR A 121 -10.16 3.68 2.38
N THR A 122 -10.34 2.44 1.94
CA THR A 122 -10.60 1.29 2.82
C THR A 122 -9.44 1.02 3.76
N ARG A 123 -8.20 1.06 3.25
CA ARG A 123 -6.98 0.89 4.05
C ARG A 123 -6.84 1.99 5.09
N LEU A 124 -7.21 3.21 4.76
CA LEU A 124 -7.17 4.33 5.69
C LEU A 124 -8.20 4.15 6.82
N LEU A 125 -9.41 3.70 6.51
CA LEU A 125 -10.42 3.33 7.52
C LEU A 125 -9.91 2.24 8.46
N TYR A 126 -9.27 1.19 7.92
CA TYR A 126 -8.66 0.12 8.71
C TYR A 126 -7.57 0.65 9.66
N ASN A 127 -6.64 1.47 9.14
CA ASN A 127 -5.55 2.04 9.94
C ASN A 127 -6.05 2.95 11.07
N TYR A 128 -7.25 3.54 10.91
CA TYR A 128 -7.93 4.33 11.94
C TYR A 128 -8.83 3.49 12.86
N GLN A 129 -8.69 2.17 12.80
CA GLN A 129 -9.48 1.24 13.62
C GLN A 129 -11.00 1.35 13.36
N ARG A 130 -11.41 1.96 12.25
CA ARG A 130 -12.80 1.98 11.80
C ARG A 130 -13.12 0.66 11.09
N TYR A 131 -12.91 -0.44 11.80
CA TYR A 131 -12.94 -1.78 11.21
C TYR A 131 -14.28 -2.17 10.58
N GLY A 132 -15.39 -1.77 11.18
CA GLY A 132 -16.72 -2.03 10.61
C GLY A 132 -16.94 -1.31 9.27
N ASP A 133 -16.46 -0.06 9.16
CA ASP A 133 -16.51 0.69 7.90
C ASP A 133 -15.54 0.09 6.88
N ALA A 134 -14.31 -0.22 7.30
CA ALA A 134 -13.31 -0.87 6.47
C ALA A 134 -13.80 -2.22 5.93
N LEU A 135 -14.48 -3.01 6.75
CA LEU A 135 -15.08 -4.29 6.32
C LEU A 135 -16.16 -4.08 5.26
N ARG A 136 -17.08 -3.14 5.46
CA ARG A 136 -18.13 -2.84 4.49
C ARG A 136 -17.54 -2.43 3.13
N GLU A 137 -16.55 -1.53 3.16
CA GLU A 137 -15.88 -1.05 1.95
C GLU A 137 -15.05 -2.15 1.28
N SER A 138 -14.34 -2.98 2.05
CA SER A 138 -13.56 -4.09 1.50
C SER A 138 -14.44 -5.17 0.85
N ILE A 139 -15.61 -5.45 1.40
CA ILE A 139 -16.60 -6.34 0.77
C ILE A 139 -17.08 -5.78 -0.58
N ALA A 140 -17.39 -4.46 -0.61
CA ALA A 140 -17.80 -3.81 -1.85
C ALA A 140 -16.67 -3.82 -2.90
N LEU A 141 -15.43 -3.59 -2.46
CA LEU A 141 -14.24 -3.61 -3.32
C LEU A 141 -13.94 -5.03 -3.83
N ALA A 142 -14.07 -6.06 -2.99
CA ALA A 142 -13.80 -7.45 -3.35
C ALA A 142 -14.73 -8.00 -4.46
N ARG A 143 -15.89 -7.39 -4.66
CA ARG A 143 -16.78 -7.70 -5.79
C ARG A 143 -16.25 -7.21 -7.12
N LYS A 144 -15.39 -6.17 -7.11
CA LYS A 144 -14.78 -5.55 -8.28
C LYS A 144 -13.36 -6.05 -8.52
N ASP A 145 -12.60 -6.22 -7.45
CA ASP A 145 -11.22 -6.70 -7.46
C ASP A 145 -11.02 -7.78 -6.41
N SER A 146 -10.93 -9.02 -6.84
CA SER A 146 -10.70 -10.19 -5.98
C SER A 146 -9.21 -10.54 -5.84
N SER A 147 -8.29 -9.57 -5.98
CA SER A 147 -6.85 -9.75 -5.76
C SER A 147 -6.54 -10.14 -4.30
N ALA A 148 -5.41 -10.81 -4.09
CA ALA A 148 -4.98 -11.19 -2.73
C ALA A 148 -4.88 -9.98 -1.80
N THR A 149 -4.48 -8.81 -2.32
CA THR A 149 -4.37 -7.57 -1.55
C THR A 149 -5.72 -7.10 -1.01
N VAL A 150 -6.76 -7.11 -1.84
CA VAL A 150 -8.12 -6.70 -1.44
C VAL A 150 -8.72 -7.70 -0.47
N LEU A 151 -8.59 -9.00 -0.79
CA LEU A 151 -9.12 -10.05 0.08
C LEU A 151 -8.42 -10.09 1.44
N ARG A 152 -7.10 -9.81 1.50
CA ARG A 152 -6.40 -9.66 2.79
C ARG A 152 -6.92 -8.48 3.60
N LEU A 153 -7.11 -7.32 2.97
CA LEU A 153 -7.67 -6.16 3.67
C LEU A 153 -9.07 -6.45 4.22
N MET A 154 -9.87 -7.25 3.50
CA MET A 154 -11.17 -7.73 3.99
C MET A 154 -11.01 -8.65 5.20
N ALA A 155 -10.11 -9.63 5.14
CA ALA A 155 -9.84 -10.54 6.26
C ALA A 155 -9.30 -9.80 7.49
N GLU A 156 -8.37 -8.86 7.30
CA GLU A 156 -7.83 -8.00 8.36
C GLU A 156 -8.93 -7.12 8.99
N SER A 157 -9.84 -6.60 8.16
CA SER A 157 -10.99 -5.81 8.63
C SER A 157 -11.97 -6.67 9.44
N MET A 158 -12.20 -7.93 9.05
CA MET A 158 -12.97 -8.90 9.82
C MET A 158 -12.33 -9.16 11.19
N GLU A 159 -11.02 -9.40 11.23
CA GLU A 159 -10.27 -9.62 12.47
C GLU A 159 -10.42 -8.40 13.42
N GLY A 160 -10.18 -7.19 12.90
CA GLY A 160 -10.34 -5.95 13.67
C GLY A 160 -11.78 -5.70 14.13
N ALA A 161 -12.78 -6.14 13.37
CA ALA A 161 -14.20 -6.05 13.73
C ALA A 161 -14.66 -7.14 14.72
N GLY A 162 -13.73 -7.98 15.23
CA GLY A 162 -14.04 -9.04 16.18
C GLY A 162 -14.64 -10.30 15.57
N MET A 163 -14.35 -10.57 14.29
CA MET A 163 -14.82 -11.74 13.52
C MET A 163 -13.63 -12.66 13.14
N PRO A 164 -12.90 -13.21 14.12
CA PRO A 164 -11.66 -13.96 13.85
C PRO A 164 -11.90 -15.28 13.09
N VAL A 165 -13.04 -15.92 13.29
CA VAL A 165 -13.37 -17.17 12.60
C VAL A 165 -13.61 -16.92 11.10
N GLU A 166 -14.38 -15.89 10.76
CA GLU A 166 -14.65 -15.49 9.38
C GLU A 166 -13.36 -15.05 8.69
N SER A 167 -12.51 -14.29 9.41
CA SER A 167 -11.18 -13.91 8.92
C SER A 167 -10.33 -15.13 8.58
N MET A 168 -10.31 -16.15 9.43
CA MET A 168 -9.60 -17.41 9.19
C MET A 168 -10.09 -18.09 7.89
N PHE A 169 -11.40 -18.22 7.69
CA PHE A 169 -11.95 -18.78 6.45
C PHE A 169 -11.61 -17.94 5.22
N CYS A 170 -11.58 -16.63 5.38
CA CYS A 170 -11.14 -15.71 4.32
C CYS A 170 -9.68 -15.98 3.94
N TYR A 171 -8.75 -16.06 4.90
CA TYR A 171 -7.34 -16.39 4.64
C TYR A 171 -7.17 -17.78 4.00
N LEU A 172 -7.92 -18.80 4.43
CA LEU A 172 -7.90 -20.10 3.78
C LEU A 172 -8.33 -20.03 2.31
N SER A 173 -9.35 -19.22 2.01
CA SER A 173 -9.79 -18.98 0.65
C SER A 173 -8.72 -18.29 -0.20
N ILE A 174 -8.03 -17.29 0.37
CA ILE A 174 -6.92 -16.60 -0.30
C ILE A 174 -5.79 -17.58 -0.61
N ILE A 175 -5.35 -18.37 0.35
CA ILE A 175 -4.25 -19.34 0.18
C ILE A 175 -4.60 -20.40 -0.89
N ARG A 176 -5.85 -20.84 -0.93
CA ARG A 176 -6.32 -21.76 -1.97
C ARG A 176 -6.23 -21.15 -3.37
N LYS A 177 -6.60 -19.87 -3.52
CA LYS A 177 -6.59 -19.16 -4.79
C LYS A 177 -5.19 -18.63 -5.17
N TYR A 178 -4.41 -18.24 -4.19
CA TYR A 178 -3.08 -17.65 -4.32
C TYR A 178 -2.07 -18.36 -3.41
N PRO A 179 -1.59 -19.56 -3.75
CA PRO A 179 -0.74 -20.39 -2.89
C PRO A 179 0.60 -19.73 -2.52
N SER A 180 1.10 -18.81 -3.33
CA SER A 180 2.33 -18.05 -3.07
C SER A 180 2.15 -16.82 -2.17
N ASP A 181 0.92 -16.55 -1.72
CA ASP A 181 0.64 -15.38 -0.88
C ASP A 181 1.08 -15.61 0.58
N TYR A 182 2.37 -15.43 0.81
CA TYR A 182 3.00 -15.67 2.12
C TYR A 182 2.40 -14.84 3.25
N LEU A 183 1.88 -13.64 2.94
CA LEU A 183 1.26 -12.78 3.95
C LEU A 183 0.02 -13.43 4.55
N SER A 184 -0.83 -14.03 3.72
CA SER A 184 -2.00 -14.78 4.20
C SER A 184 -1.60 -16.03 4.97
N VAL A 185 -0.55 -16.75 4.53
CA VAL A 185 -0.02 -17.91 5.24
C VAL A 185 0.50 -17.51 6.62
N ALA A 186 1.31 -16.47 6.71
CA ALA A 186 1.85 -15.96 7.97
C ALA A 186 0.74 -15.49 8.93
N LYS A 187 -0.24 -14.75 8.41
CA LYS A 187 -1.39 -14.29 9.20
C LYS A 187 -2.22 -15.45 9.73
N LEU A 188 -2.56 -16.42 8.88
CA LEU A 188 -3.30 -17.60 9.32
C LEU A 188 -2.51 -18.44 10.33
N GLY A 189 -1.21 -18.60 10.11
CA GLY A 189 -0.31 -19.25 11.08
C GLY A 189 -0.30 -18.54 12.43
N SER A 190 -0.30 -17.21 12.45
CA SER A 190 -0.43 -16.40 13.67
C SER A 190 -1.77 -16.63 14.37
N ILE A 191 -2.87 -16.68 13.62
CA ILE A 191 -4.21 -16.97 14.17
C ILE A 191 -4.21 -18.35 14.81
N PHE A 192 -3.73 -19.39 14.14
CA PHE A 192 -3.63 -20.75 14.70
C PHE A 192 -2.78 -20.78 15.98
N ASN A 193 -1.62 -20.10 15.98
CA ASN A 193 -0.80 -20.00 17.18
C ASN A 193 -1.55 -19.34 18.36
N THR A 194 -2.31 -18.29 18.10
CA THR A 194 -3.12 -17.58 19.10
C THR A 194 -4.26 -18.46 19.63
N MET A 195 -4.89 -19.24 18.75
CA MET A 195 -5.94 -20.20 19.09
C MET A 195 -5.39 -21.48 19.75
N LYS A 196 -4.06 -21.61 19.91
CA LYS A 196 -3.34 -22.78 20.41
C LYS A 196 -3.49 -24.02 19.51
N ASP A 197 -3.87 -23.84 18.26
CA ASP A 197 -3.82 -24.89 17.24
C ASP A 197 -2.42 -24.92 16.61
N TYR A 198 -1.45 -25.38 17.39
CA TYR A 198 -0.06 -25.42 16.96
C TYR A 198 0.18 -26.44 15.84
N GLU A 199 -0.63 -27.49 15.80
CA GLU A 199 -0.57 -28.51 14.74
C GLU A 199 -1.01 -27.93 13.40
N GLY A 200 -2.13 -27.20 13.39
CA GLY A 200 -2.60 -26.47 12.22
C GLY A 200 -1.58 -25.44 11.74
N ALA A 201 -0.98 -24.68 12.66
CA ALA A 201 0.07 -23.70 12.34
C ALA A 201 1.29 -24.38 11.69
N ILE A 202 1.77 -25.49 12.25
CA ILE A 202 2.91 -26.26 11.73
C ILE A 202 2.56 -26.82 10.34
N ALA A 203 1.42 -27.49 10.20
CA ALA A 203 1.02 -28.11 8.93
C ALA A 203 0.92 -27.06 7.80
N LEU A 204 0.29 -25.92 8.08
CA LEU A 204 0.16 -24.80 7.14
C LEU A 204 1.54 -24.25 6.72
N THR A 205 2.36 -23.91 7.70
CA THR A 205 3.64 -23.26 7.43
C THR A 205 4.66 -24.21 6.82
N GLU A 206 4.69 -25.49 7.21
CA GLU A 206 5.53 -26.50 6.54
C GLU A 206 5.08 -26.77 5.09
N ALA A 207 3.78 -26.75 4.80
CA ALA A 207 3.30 -26.86 3.44
C ALA A 207 3.83 -25.71 2.57
N TYR A 208 3.80 -24.48 3.05
CA TYR A 208 4.36 -23.33 2.35
C TYR A 208 5.89 -23.42 2.20
N ARG A 209 6.58 -23.85 3.25
CA ARG A 209 8.05 -23.99 3.26
C ARG A 209 8.61 -24.97 2.24
N ARG A 210 7.81 -25.92 1.76
CA ARG A 210 8.19 -26.81 0.65
C ARG A 210 8.38 -26.04 -0.66
N THR A 211 7.68 -24.93 -0.82
CA THR A 211 7.76 -24.06 -2.01
C THR A 211 8.79 -22.93 -1.79
N ASP A 212 8.75 -22.28 -0.62
CA ASP A 212 9.70 -21.23 -0.23
C ASP A 212 10.09 -21.38 1.24
N SER A 213 11.25 -21.99 1.48
CA SER A 213 11.82 -22.15 2.82
C SER A 213 12.53 -20.91 3.35
N THR A 214 12.62 -19.83 2.55
CA THR A 214 13.40 -18.64 2.88
C THR A 214 12.57 -17.53 3.47
N ASN A 215 11.26 -17.57 3.34
CA ASN A 215 10.35 -16.52 3.77
C ASN A 215 10.38 -16.34 5.31
N VAL A 216 10.84 -15.17 5.74
CA VAL A 216 11.05 -14.86 7.15
C VAL A 216 9.75 -14.85 7.94
N GLU A 217 8.68 -14.25 7.40
CA GLU A 217 7.39 -14.11 8.10
C GLU A 217 6.75 -15.47 8.38
N VAL A 218 6.72 -16.35 7.38
CA VAL A 218 6.19 -17.71 7.55
C VAL A 218 7.06 -18.53 8.49
N ASN A 219 8.39 -18.40 8.39
CA ASN A 219 9.34 -19.10 9.26
C ASN A 219 9.21 -18.68 10.72
N ARG A 220 8.90 -17.40 11.02
CA ARG A 220 8.63 -16.96 12.40
C ARG A 220 7.42 -17.68 12.98
N GLN A 221 6.32 -17.78 12.21
CA GLN A 221 5.13 -18.47 12.68
C GLN A 221 5.37 -19.98 12.88
N ASN A 222 6.16 -20.58 12.00
CA ASN A 222 6.58 -21.97 12.11
C ASN A 222 7.41 -22.23 13.37
N ALA A 223 8.44 -21.41 13.60
CA ALA A 223 9.31 -21.50 14.76
C ALA A 223 8.52 -21.30 16.06
N LEU A 224 7.62 -20.32 16.09
CA LEU A 224 6.74 -20.05 17.23
C LEU A 224 5.83 -21.23 17.54
N ALA A 225 5.23 -21.85 16.53
CA ALA A 225 4.36 -23.01 16.70
C ALA A 225 5.11 -24.19 17.35
N TYR A 226 6.31 -24.51 16.88
CA TYR A 226 7.15 -25.53 17.51
C TYR A 226 7.53 -25.17 18.95
N CYS A 227 7.89 -23.92 19.23
CA CYS A 227 8.20 -23.47 20.58
C CYS A 227 7.00 -23.60 21.53
N LEU A 228 5.82 -23.14 21.11
CA LEU A 228 4.59 -23.21 21.90
C LEU A 228 4.09 -24.64 22.11
N ARG A 229 4.35 -25.53 21.15
CA ARG A 229 4.10 -26.98 21.27
C ARG A 229 5.16 -27.70 22.11
N LYS A 230 6.18 -26.99 22.62
CA LYS A 230 7.30 -27.48 23.42
C LYS A 230 8.26 -28.43 22.68
N GLU A 231 8.30 -28.35 21.36
CA GLU A 231 9.30 -29.02 20.53
C GLU A 231 10.56 -28.15 20.38
N TYR A 232 11.20 -27.89 21.51
CA TYR A 232 12.29 -26.93 21.61
C TYR A 232 13.48 -27.22 20.69
N PRO A 233 13.95 -28.47 20.49
CA PRO A 233 15.04 -28.73 19.56
C PRO A 233 14.75 -28.26 18.13
N THR A 234 13.51 -28.48 17.66
CA THR A 234 13.08 -28.02 16.35
C THR A 234 12.93 -26.50 16.31
N ALA A 235 12.35 -25.92 17.35
CA ALA A 235 12.19 -24.47 17.46
C ALA A 235 13.55 -23.75 17.45
N ILE A 236 14.54 -24.24 18.22
CA ILE A 236 15.90 -23.70 18.23
C ILE A 236 16.49 -23.67 16.82
N LYS A 237 16.41 -24.79 16.10
CA LYS A 237 16.92 -24.86 14.71
C LYS A 237 16.23 -23.83 13.80
N ARG A 238 14.90 -23.69 13.90
CA ARG A 238 14.15 -22.72 13.11
C ARG A 238 14.50 -21.27 13.43
N TYR A 239 14.67 -20.95 14.72
CA TYR A 239 15.10 -19.60 15.13
C TYR A 239 16.56 -19.31 14.77
N GLN A 240 17.45 -20.30 14.84
CA GLN A 240 18.83 -20.15 14.33
C GLN A 240 18.86 -19.87 12.84
N ASP A 241 18.05 -20.57 12.04
CA ASP A 241 17.92 -20.31 10.60
C ASP A 241 17.42 -18.87 10.33
N LEU A 242 16.50 -18.35 11.14
CA LEU A 242 16.00 -16.97 11.06
C LEU A 242 17.10 -15.96 11.39
N THR A 243 17.85 -16.17 12.48
CA THR A 243 18.93 -15.26 12.89
C THR A 243 20.09 -15.28 11.90
N ALA A 244 20.43 -16.43 11.33
CA ALA A 244 21.41 -16.55 10.27
C ALA A 244 21.03 -15.78 9.00
N ARG A 245 19.74 -15.55 8.78
CA ARG A 245 19.20 -14.73 7.67
C ARG A 245 19.03 -13.24 8.04
N GLY A 246 19.49 -12.84 9.23
CA GLY A 246 19.46 -11.45 9.69
C GLY A 246 18.19 -11.06 10.46
N ASP A 247 17.32 -12.01 10.80
CA ASP A 247 16.16 -11.71 11.65
C ASP A 247 16.61 -11.59 13.12
N SER A 248 16.79 -10.35 13.56
CA SER A 248 17.15 -9.99 14.93
C SER A 248 15.98 -9.34 15.71
N THR A 249 14.75 -9.65 15.32
CA THR A 249 13.58 -9.09 16.02
C THR A 249 13.53 -9.57 17.48
N LEU A 250 12.99 -8.72 18.35
CA LEU A 250 12.85 -9.02 19.77
C LEU A 250 12.14 -10.36 20.01
N LEU A 251 11.07 -10.64 19.23
CA LEU A 251 10.32 -11.89 19.37
C LEU A 251 11.16 -13.11 19.00
N THR A 252 11.93 -13.05 17.91
CA THR A 252 12.83 -14.13 17.49
C THR A 252 13.87 -14.41 18.57
N CYS A 253 14.54 -13.39 19.07
CA CYS A 253 15.53 -13.54 20.13
C CYS A 253 14.91 -14.06 21.45
N TYR A 254 13.74 -13.55 21.83
CA TYR A 254 13.03 -13.96 23.04
C TYR A 254 12.66 -15.45 23.01
N TYR A 255 11.99 -15.92 21.96
CA TYR A 255 11.56 -17.31 21.87
C TYR A 255 12.70 -18.28 21.61
N LEU A 256 13.80 -17.84 20.98
CA LEU A 256 15.04 -18.61 20.91
C LEU A 256 15.61 -18.83 22.33
N GLY A 257 15.68 -17.75 23.13
CA GLY A 257 16.12 -17.83 24.53
C GLY A 257 15.22 -18.73 25.38
N VAL A 258 13.89 -18.60 25.24
CA VAL A 258 12.91 -19.48 25.91
C VAL A 258 13.15 -20.95 25.54
N SER A 259 13.39 -21.21 24.24
CA SER A 259 13.61 -22.57 23.76
C SER A 259 14.89 -23.19 24.31
N TYR A 260 15.98 -22.40 24.43
CA TYR A 260 17.22 -22.86 25.07
C TYR A 260 17.07 -23.07 26.57
N TYR A 261 16.33 -22.21 27.27
CA TYR A 261 16.13 -22.33 28.71
C TYR A 261 15.32 -23.58 29.10
N ALA A 262 14.45 -24.02 28.20
CA ALA A 262 13.53 -25.14 28.42
C ALA A 262 14.06 -26.49 27.95
N THR A 263 15.27 -26.57 27.38
CA THR A 263 15.99 -27.79 27.02
C THR A 263 17.04 -28.16 28.05
#